data_6b73d470c3feb08842fc0c508701f075
#
_entry.id   6b73d470c3feb08842fc0c508701f075
#
_cell.length_a   1.000
_cell.length_b   1.000
_cell.length_c   1.000
_cell.angle_alpha   90.00
_cell.angle_beta   90.00
_cell.angle_gamma   90.00
#
_symmetry.space_group_name_H-M   'P 1'
#
loop_
_entity.id
_entity.type
_entity.pdbx_description
1 polymer ?
#
loop_
_entity_poly.entity_id
_entity_poly.type
_entity_poly.pdbx_seq_one_letter_code
_entity_poly.pdbx_strand_id
1 'polypeptide(L)'
;MTKDFFTKGSVCFLSLNMGYGGAEKVIATLSNEFARSGREVTIVTFFEQNDFTHVLDSRIKLHNLSIQNFKMSFFSLSKFIYRHRFDNFVANIWPLTIFSFLVRLIWPKTKLIYVEHCILSEQYKDKNFTFRALQALSIAIFYRFAHHIVSVSNGVQDDLIDYGTPKKKMS
;
A
#
# COMPACT_ATOMS: atom_id res chain seq x y z
N MET A 1 14.01 -2.14 20.17
CA MET A 1 14.35 -0.97 19.33
C MET A 1 13.47 -1.04 18.10
N THR A 2 12.35 -0.36 18.09
CA THR A 2 11.50 -0.21 16.89
C THR A 2 12.30 0.59 15.87
N LYS A 3 12.76 -0.06 14.81
CA LYS A 3 13.38 0.65 13.68
C LYS A 3 12.36 1.65 13.15
N ASP A 4 12.72 2.93 13.12
CA ASP A 4 11.90 3.99 12.52
C ASP A 4 11.85 3.74 11.00
N PHE A 5 10.84 2.99 10.56
CA PHE A 5 10.64 2.71 9.13
C PHE A 5 10.20 3.94 8.35
N PHE A 6 9.67 4.94 9.05
CA PHE A 6 9.18 6.17 8.45
C PHE A 6 10.20 7.30 8.63
N THR A 7 10.45 8.05 7.56
CA THR A 7 11.09 9.35 7.67
C THR A 7 10.12 10.34 8.33
N LYS A 8 10.63 11.35 9.02
CA LYS A 8 9.81 12.48 9.46
C LYS A 8 9.19 13.13 8.22
N GLY A 9 7.94 13.61 8.34
CA GLY A 9 7.26 14.31 7.25
C GLY A 9 5.92 13.70 6.88
N SER A 10 5.49 13.95 5.65
CA SER A 10 4.19 13.56 5.12
C SER A 10 4.09 12.05 4.85
N VAL A 11 2.88 11.51 5.04
CA VAL A 11 2.58 10.08 4.81
C VAL A 11 1.36 9.97 3.90
N CYS A 12 1.47 9.17 2.84
CA CYS A 12 0.36 8.80 1.99
C CYS A 12 0.07 7.32 2.12
N PHE A 13 -1.16 6.96 2.44
CA PHE A 13 -1.66 5.59 2.40
C PHE A 13 -2.46 5.36 1.13
N LEU A 14 -2.12 4.31 0.37
CA LEU A 14 -2.88 3.87 -0.78
C LEU A 14 -3.70 2.63 -0.40
N SER A 15 -5.01 2.70 -0.61
CA SER A 15 -5.96 1.60 -0.39
C SER A 15 -6.91 1.44 -1.57
N LEU A 16 -7.59 0.29 -1.67
CA LEU A 16 -8.68 0.14 -2.64
C LEU A 16 -9.86 1.03 -2.29
N ASN A 17 -10.25 1.03 -1.04
CA ASN A 17 -11.33 1.84 -0.46
C ASN A 17 -11.10 2.00 1.04
N MET A 18 -12.05 2.57 1.76
CA MET A 18 -12.09 2.65 3.23
C MET A 18 -13.35 1.96 3.78
N GLY A 19 -13.73 0.82 3.19
CA GLY A 19 -14.83 -0.03 3.65
C GLY A 19 -14.50 -0.82 4.90
N TYR A 20 -15.46 -1.62 5.39
CA TYR A 20 -15.28 -2.46 6.56
C TYR A 20 -14.36 -3.65 6.27
N GLY A 21 -13.08 -3.53 6.64
CA GLY A 21 -12.08 -4.58 6.52
C GLY A 21 -10.96 -4.43 7.53
N GLY A 22 -10.19 -5.51 7.71
CA GLY A 22 -9.06 -5.52 8.65
C GLY A 22 -7.94 -4.58 8.24
N ALA A 23 -7.63 -4.54 6.95
CA ALA A 23 -6.59 -3.67 6.39
C ALA A 23 -6.97 -2.18 6.52
N GLU A 24 -8.23 -1.85 6.22
CA GLU A 24 -8.77 -0.49 6.32
C GLU A 24 -8.77 0.00 7.77
N LYS A 25 -9.09 -0.88 8.71
CA LYS A 25 -8.99 -0.59 10.15
C LYS A 25 -7.55 -0.27 10.56
N VAL A 26 -6.57 -1.02 10.06
CA VAL A 26 -5.15 -0.74 10.31
C VAL A 26 -4.75 0.60 9.71
N ILE A 27 -5.15 0.88 8.48
CA ILE A 27 -4.89 2.18 7.82
C ILE A 27 -5.48 3.32 8.64
N ALA A 28 -6.75 3.22 9.05
CA ALA A 28 -7.41 4.26 9.87
C ALA A 28 -6.68 4.48 11.19
N THR A 29 -6.30 3.41 11.89
CA THR A 29 -5.58 3.48 13.16
C THR A 29 -4.22 4.18 13.00
N LEU A 30 -3.41 3.72 12.04
CA LEU A 30 -2.08 4.30 11.79
C LEU A 30 -2.16 5.75 11.30
N SER A 31 -3.13 6.05 10.44
CA SER A 31 -3.36 7.41 9.95
C SER A 31 -3.68 8.37 11.10
N ASN A 32 -4.53 7.96 12.02
CA ASN A 32 -4.86 8.75 13.21
C ASN A 32 -3.63 8.97 14.11
N GLU A 33 -2.82 7.93 14.34
CA GLU A 33 -1.61 8.06 15.15
C GLU A 33 -0.58 8.99 14.50
N PHE A 34 -0.41 8.91 13.19
CA PHE A 34 0.48 9.83 12.46
C PHE A 34 -0.06 11.27 12.49
N ALA A 35 -1.37 11.48 12.32
CA ALA A 35 -1.97 12.80 12.41
C ALA A 35 -1.83 13.40 13.84
N ARG A 36 -2.00 12.59 14.89
CA ARG A 36 -1.77 12.99 16.28
C ARG A 36 -0.32 13.35 16.56
N SER A 37 0.63 12.67 15.91
CA SER A 37 2.06 12.98 16.01
C SER A 37 2.47 14.22 15.20
N GLY A 38 1.52 14.95 14.60
CA GLY A 38 1.75 16.18 13.85
C GLY A 38 2.21 15.99 12.41
N ARG A 39 2.06 14.77 11.84
CA ARG A 39 2.38 14.52 10.43
C ARG A 39 1.22 14.90 9.51
N GLU A 40 1.53 15.37 8.32
CA GLU A 40 0.53 15.45 7.24
C GLU A 40 0.21 14.05 6.74
N VAL A 41 -1.08 13.67 6.84
CA VAL A 41 -1.54 12.35 6.41
C VAL A 41 -2.55 12.51 5.28
N THR A 42 -2.34 11.74 4.22
CA THR A 42 -3.28 11.61 3.10
C THR A 42 -3.61 10.14 2.90
N ILE A 43 -4.91 9.82 2.77
CA ILE A 43 -5.38 8.50 2.35
C ILE A 43 -5.89 8.65 0.91
N VAL A 44 -5.40 7.80 0.02
CA VAL A 44 -5.81 7.75 -1.39
C VAL A 44 -6.53 6.44 -1.64
N THR A 45 -7.73 6.51 -2.19
CA THR A 45 -8.54 5.34 -2.52
C THR A 45 -8.83 5.28 -4.00
N PHE A 46 -9.00 4.07 -4.53
CA PHE A 46 -9.42 3.84 -5.91
C PHE A 46 -10.93 3.95 -6.05
N PHE A 47 -11.65 3.39 -5.10
CA PHE A 47 -13.11 3.33 -5.12
C PHE A 47 -13.70 4.12 -3.96
N GLU A 48 -14.93 4.60 -4.18
CA GLU A 48 -15.68 5.35 -3.18
C GLU A 48 -16.46 4.37 -2.28
N GLN A 49 -15.80 3.91 -1.23
CA GLN A 49 -16.45 3.21 -0.12
C GLN A 49 -15.79 3.72 1.15
N ASN A 50 -16.58 4.34 2.04
CA ASN A 50 -16.06 5.26 3.05
C ASN A 50 -16.53 4.91 4.48
N ASP A 51 -16.75 3.63 4.78
CA ASP A 51 -17.32 3.18 6.06
C ASP A 51 -16.45 3.58 7.27
N PHE A 52 -15.12 3.55 7.14
CA PHE A 52 -14.19 3.95 8.20
C PHE A 52 -13.87 5.45 8.25
N THR A 53 -14.43 6.26 7.38
CA THR A 53 -14.08 7.70 7.37
C THR A 53 -14.57 8.45 8.60
N HIS A 54 -15.64 7.98 9.24
CA HIS A 54 -16.18 8.58 10.45
C HIS A 54 -15.26 8.48 11.68
N VAL A 55 -14.27 7.57 11.66
CA VAL A 55 -13.28 7.43 12.75
C VAL A 55 -11.96 8.13 12.46
N LEU A 56 -11.81 8.75 11.28
CA LEU A 56 -10.59 9.45 10.91
C LEU A 56 -10.51 10.83 11.59
N ASP A 57 -9.31 11.18 12.02
CA ASP A 57 -8.99 12.52 12.50
C ASP A 57 -9.26 13.55 11.39
N SER A 58 -9.89 14.66 11.74
CA SER A 58 -10.29 15.72 10.78
C SER A 58 -9.12 16.35 10.00
N ARG A 59 -7.89 16.16 10.45
CA ARG A 59 -6.67 16.63 9.76
C ARG A 59 -6.23 15.72 8.62
N ILE A 60 -6.78 14.50 8.53
CA ILE A 60 -6.44 13.54 7.48
C ILE A 60 -7.14 13.93 6.19
N LYS A 61 -6.35 14.08 5.12
CA LYS A 61 -6.87 14.35 3.78
C LYS A 61 -7.28 13.02 3.12
N LEU A 62 -8.56 12.90 2.75
CA LEU A 62 -9.05 11.77 1.97
C LEU A 62 -9.17 12.17 0.51
N HIS A 63 -8.53 11.41 -0.40
CA HIS A 63 -8.57 11.64 -1.83
C HIS A 63 -9.05 10.38 -2.57
N ASN A 64 -10.23 10.46 -3.20
CA ASN A 64 -10.75 9.38 -4.01
C ASN A 64 -10.38 9.60 -5.48
N LEU A 65 -9.77 8.60 -6.11
CA LEU A 65 -9.42 8.63 -7.53
C LEU A 65 -10.62 8.35 -8.44
N SER A 66 -11.76 7.89 -7.86
CA SER A 66 -13.04 7.62 -8.55
C SER A 66 -12.85 6.75 -9.81
N ILE A 67 -12.13 5.63 -9.65
CA ILE A 67 -11.76 4.77 -10.77
C ILE A 67 -12.97 3.94 -11.20
N GLN A 68 -13.43 4.17 -12.42
CA GLN A 68 -14.51 3.38 -13.04
C GLN A 68 -13.98 2.12 -13.73
N ASN A 69 -12.73 2.13 -14.18
CA ASN A 69 -12.12 1.03 -14.91
C ASN A 69 -10.69 0.82 -14.42
N PHE A 70 -10.37 -0.41 -14.06
CA PHE A 70 -9.04 -0.78 -13.52
C PHE A 70 -7.87 -0.40 -14.45
N LYS A 71 -8.09 -0.38 -15.77
CA LYS A 71 -7.08 0.09 -16.73
C LYS A 71 -6.73 1.58 -16.55
N MET A 72 -7.67 2.38 -16.07
CA MET A 72 -7.45 3.81 -15.81
C MET A 72 -6.74 4.05 -14.47
N SER A 73 -6.65 3.05 -13.61
CA SER A 73 -6.01 3.14 -12.28
C SER A 73 -4.58 3.63 -12.39
N PHE A 74 -3.86 3.11 -13.37
CA PHE A 74 -2.47 3.48 -13.61
C PHE A 74 -2.31 4.98 -13.93
N PHE A 75 -3.13 5.51 -14.84
CA PHE A 75 -3.05 6.92 -15.23
C PHE A 75 -3.51 7.86 -14.12
N SER A 76 -4.61 7.51 -13.44
CA SER A 76 -5.13 8.33 -12.34
C SER A 76 -4.14 8.37 -11.16
N LEU A 77 -3.57 7.24 -10.80
CA LEU A 77 -2.57 7.17 -9.75
C LEU A 77 -1.26 7.87 -10.16
N SER A 78 -0.80 7.71 -11.41
CA SER A 78 0.38 8.41 -11.92
C SER A 78 0.21 9.92 -11.85
N LYS A 79 -0.95 10.41 -12.30
CA LYS A 79 -1.29 11.84 -12.26
C LYS A 79 -1.35 12.36 -10.82
N PHE A 80 -1.91 11.58 -9.91
CA PHE A 80 -1.95 11.91 -8.49
C PHE A 80 -0.53 11.98 -7.91
N ILE A 81 0.28 10.94 -8.10
CA ILE A 81 1.67 10.88 -7.60
C ILE A 81 2.50 12.03 -8.18
N TYR A 82 2.36 12.34 -9.45
CA TYR A 82 3.09 13.45 -10.09
C TYR A 82 2.76 14.81 -9.47
N ARG A 83 1.50 15.03 -9.07
CA ARG A 83 1.01 16.28 -8.49
C ARG A 83 1.27 16.41 -6.98
N HIS A 84 1.40 15.29 -6.30
CA HIS A 84 1.52 15.25 -4.83
C HIS A 84 2.77 14.46 -4.43
N ARG A 85 3.70 15.15 -3.83
CA ARG A 85 4.91 14.53 -3.29
C ARG A 85 4.72 14.24 -1.81
N PHE A 86 5.16 13.04 -1.41
CA PHE A 86 5.14 12.58 -0.03
C PHE A 86 6.53 12.11 0.39
N ASP A 87 6.85 12.22 1.67
CA ASP A 87 8.10 11.67 2.23
C ASP A 87 8.01 10.16 2.38
N ASN A 88 6.81 9.65 2.74
CA ASN A 88 6.52 8.23 2.87
C ASN A 88 5.25 7.88 2.08
N PHE A 89 5.32 6.80 1.32
CA PHE A 89 4.19 6.27 0.57
C PHE A 89 3.98 4.81 0.96
N VAL A 90 2.81 4.51 1.51
CA VAL A 90 2.43 3.19 2.02
C VAL A 90 1.38 2.60 1.11
N ALA A 91 1.71 1.52 0.42
CA ALA A 91 0.76 0.78 -0.39
C ALA A 91 0.34 -0.49 0.32
N ASN A 92 -0.96 -0.68 0.44
CA ASN A 92 -1.55 -1.80 1.14
C ASN A 92 -2.12 -2.80 0.14
N ILE A 93 -1.80 -4.06 0.33
CA ILE A 93 -2.36 -5.23 -0.37
C ILE A 93 -2.02 -5.25 -1.87
N TRP A 94 -1.59 -6.41 -2.34
CA TRP A 94 -1.54 -6.70 -3.76
C TRP A 94 -2.97 -6.60 -4.38
N PRO A 95 -3.20 -5.98 -5.57
CA PRO A 95 -2.21 -5.51 -6.54
C PRO A 95 -1.80 -4.03 -6.42
N LEU A 96 -2.24 -3.26 -5.40
CA LEU A 96 -1.90 -1.85 -5.27
C LEU A 96 -0.39 -1.62 -5.10
N THR A 97 0.29 -2.55 -4.42
CA THR A 97 1.74 -2.55 -4.26
C THR A 97 2.46 -2.51 -5.60
N ILE A 98 1.94 -3.20 -6.62
CA ILE A 98 2.52 -3.18 -7.97
C ILE A 98 2.46 -1.78 -8.57
N PHE A 99 1.27 -1.13 -8.55
CA PHE A 99 1.13 0.21 -9.13
C PHE A 99 2.00 1.25 -8.43
N SER A 100 2.31 1.02 -7.17
CA SER A 100 3.07 1.96 -6.34
C SER A 100 4.55 2.05 -6.70
N PHE A 101 5.09 1.14 -7.56
CA PHE A 101 6.45 1.29 -8.07
C PHE A 101 6.66 2.63 -8.81
N LEU A 102 5.58 3.20 -9.35
CA LEU A 102 5.59 4.52 -9.99
C LEU A 102 6.13 5.62 -9.06
N VAL A 103 5.84 5.52 -7.76
CA VAL A 103 6.39 6.45 -6.76
C VAL A 103 7.91 6.45 -6.81
N ARG A 104 8.51 5.27 -6.96
CA ARG A 104 9.96 5.10 -7.05
C ARG A 104 10.55 5.72 -8.31
N LEU A 105 9.80 5.72 -9.40
CA LEU A 105 10.24 6.31 -10.68
C LEU A 105 10.08 7.83 -10.68
N ILE A 106 8.93 8.34 -10.18
CA ILE A 106 8.59 9.77 -10.22
C ILE A 106 9.32 10.53 -9.10
N TRP A 107 9.34 9.95 -7.89
CA TRP A 107 9.93 10.56 -6.70
C TRP A 107 10.89 9.59 -5.99
N PRO A 108 12.13 9.42 -6.50
CA PRO A 108 13.08 8.43 -5.97
C PRO A 108 13.45 8.60 -4.50
N LYS A 109 13.28 9.81 -3.93
CA LYS A 109 13.54 10.11 -2.52
C LYS A 109 12.39 9.73 -1.60
N THR A 110 11.18 9.50 -2.13
CA THR A 110 10.03 9.06 -1.35
C THR A 110 10.25 7.63 -0.84
N LYS A 111 10.05 7.42 0.44
CA LYS A 111 10.19 6.10 1.06
C LYS A 111 8.96 5.26 0.74
N LEU A 112 9.13 4.23 -0.08
CA LEU A 112 8.06 3.33 -0.50
C LEU A 112 8.00 2.14 0.44
N ILE A 113 6.85 1.93 1.07
CA ILE A 113 6.59 0.87 2.04
C ILE A 113 5.40 0.05 1.54
N TYR A 114 5.55 -1.27 1.49
CA TYR A 114 4.45 -2.18 1.20
C TYR A 114 3.97 -2.86 2.46
N VAL A 115 2.66 -3.04 2.58
CA VAL A 115 2.03 -3.75 3.69
C VAL A 115 1.14 -4.85 3.12
N GLU A 116 1.43 -6.10 3.48
CA GLU A 116 0.61 -7.24 3.10
C GLU A 116 -0.13 -7.82 4.28
N HIS A 117 -1.43 -7.99 4.09
CA HIS A 117 -2.37 -8.42 5.11
C HIS A 117 -2.84 -9.87 4.94
N CYS A 118 -2.59 -10.49 3.79
CA CYS A 118 -3.10 -11.81 3.44
C CYS A 118 -2.00 -12.73 2.93
N ILE A 119 -2.17 -14.03 3.13
CA ILE A 119 -1.39 -15.07 2.45
C ILE A 119 -1.91 -15.13 1.01
N LEU A 120 -1.14 -14.58 0.07
CA LEU A 120 -1.57 -14.38 -1.31
C LEU A 120 -1.75 -15.71 -2.05
N SER A 121 -0.92 -16.72 -1.76
CA SER A 121 -1.05 -18.06 -2.32
C SER A 121 -2.40 -18.71 -1.96
N GLU A 122 -2.88 -18.52 -0.74
CA GLU A 122 -4.18 -19.00 -0.28
C GLU A 122 -5.34 -18.17 -0.82
N GLN A 123 -5.23 -16.85 -0.78
CA GLN A 123 -6.26 -15.93 -1.25
C GLN A 123 -6.61 -16.15 -2.74
N TYR A 124 -5.62 -16.53 -3.54
CA TYR A 124 -5.77 -16.71 -5.00
C TYR A 124 -5.59 -18.16 -5.45
N LYS A 125 -5.72 -19.15 -4.54
CA LYS A 125 -5.53 -20.57 -4.86
C LYS A 125 -6.46 -21.09 -5.96
N ASP A 126 -7.70 -20.58 -6.01
CA ASP A 126 -8.72 -21.00 -6.99
C ASP A 126 -8.58 -20.30 -8.35
N LYS A 127 -7.60 -19.40 -8.49
CA LYS A 127 -7.32 -18.77 -9.79
C LYS A 127 -6.53 -19.71 -10.68
N ASN A 128 -6.73 -19.56 -12.00
CA ASN A 128 -6.02 -20.36 -12.99
C ASN A 128 -4.49 -20.19 -12.91
N PHE A 129 -3.77 -21.13 -13.46
CA PHE A 129 -2.30 -21.16 -13.45
C PHE A 129 -1.68 -19.88 -14.03
N THR A 130 -2.21 -19.38 -15.14
CA THR A 130 -1.71 -18.16 -15.79
C THR A 130 -1.79 -16.94 -14.88
N PHE A 131 -2.92 -16.77 -14.19
CA PHE A 131 -3.09 -15.67 -13.23
C PHE A 131 -2.08 -15.79 -12.09
N ARG A 132 -1.93 -16.98 -11.50
CA ARG A 132 -1.00 -17.23 -10.39
C ARG A 132 0.46 -17.02 -10.81
N ALA A 133 0.83 -17.44 -12.01
CA ALA A 133 2.16 -17.21 -12.57
C ALA A 133 2.45 -15.71 -12.78
N LEU A 134 1.49 -14.95 -13.33
CA LEU A 134 1.60 -13.50 -13.48
C LEU A 134 1.67 -12.78 -12.13
N GLN A 135 0.88 -13.22 -11.16
CA GLN A 135 0.92 -12.73 -9.79
C GLN A 135 2.32 -12.91 -9.19
N ALA A 136 2.82 -14.15 -9.22
CA ALA A 136 4.14 -14.49 -8.68
C ALA A 136 5.26 -13.64 -9.34
N LEU A 137 5.23 -13.54 -10.66
CA LEU A 137 6.19 -12.73 -11.42
C LEU A 137 6.10 -11.26 -11.03
N SER A 138 4.89 -10.73 -10.86
CA SER A 138 4.67 -9.34 -10.47
C SER A 138 5.21 -9.06 -9.06
N ILE A 139 4.99 -9.95 -8.11
CA ILE A 139 5.53 -9.84 -6.76
C ILE A 139 7.06 -9.90 -6.80
N ALA A 140 7.63 -10.91 -7.45
CA ALA A 140 9.09 -11.08 -7.56
C ALA A 140 9.80 -9.85 -8.15
N ILE A 141 9.16 -9.16 -9.11
CA ILE A 141 9.73 -7.97 -9.75
C ILE A 141 9.48 -6.72 -8.93
N PHE A 142 8.21 -6.41 -8.62
CA PHE A 142 7.83 -5.09 -8.13
C PHE A 142 8.10 -4.89 -6.62
N TYR A 143 8.11 -5.97 -5.80
CA TYR A 143 8.42 -5.85 -4.39
C TYR A 143 9.88 -5.46 -4.13
N ARG A 144 10.75 -5.64 -5.12
CA ARG A 144 12.14 -5.16 -5.06
C ARG A 144 12.25 -3.63 -5.05
N PHE A 145 11.22 -2.91 -5.51
CA PHE A 145 11.20 -1.44 -5.49
C PHE A 145 10.85 -0.87 -4.11
N ALA A 146 10.20 -1.63 -3.24
CA ALA A 146 9.94 -1.19 -1.88
C ALA A 146 11.25 -0.95 -1.11
N HIS A 147 11.25 0.06 -0.26
CA HIS A 147 12.30 0.26 0.72
C HIS A 147 12.13 -0.68 1.90
N HIS A 148 10.86 -0.94 2.25
CA HIS A 148 10.49 -1.81 3.34
C HIS A 148 9.17 -2.53 3.03
N ILE A 149 9.03 -3.76 3.55
CA ILE A 149 7.85 -4.59 3.39
C ILE A 149 7.44 -5.06 4.78
N VAL A 150 6.21 -4.74 5.16
CA VAL A 150 5.61 -5.16 6.42
C VAL A 150 4.65 -6.30 6.12
N SER A 151 4.86 -7.44 6.76
CA SER A 151 3.94 -8.57 6.78
C SER A 151 3.24 -8.63 8.13
N VAL A 152 1.91 -8.74 8.14
CA VAL A 152 1.13 -8.73 9.39
C VAL A 152 1.24 -10.01 10.20
N SER A 153 1.84 -11.06 9.63
CA SER A 153 2.09 -12.34 10.32
C SER A 153 3.28 -13.08 9.69
N ASN A 154 3.81 -14.06 10.42
CA ASN A 154 4.86 -14.93 9.90
C ASN A 154 4.40 -15.70 8.65
N GLY A 155 3.16 -16.18 8.60
CA GLY A 155 2.63 -16.87 7.43
C GLY A 155 2.58 -15.99 6.17
N VAL A 156 2.25 -14.70 6.31
CA VAL A 156 2.33 -13.73 5.21
C VAL A 156 3.78 -13.49 4.80
N GLN A 157 4.69 -13.43 5.77
CA GLN A 157 6.13 -13.25 5.50
C GLN A 157 6.70 -14.43 4.71
N ASP A 158 6.40 -15.65 5.14
CA ASP A 158 6.90 -16.87 4.49
C ASP A 158 6.35 -16.98 3.06
N ASP A 159 5.06 -16.71 2.86
CA ASP A 159 4.42 -16.67 1.53
C ASP A 159 5.11 -15.67 0.59
N LEU A 160 5.42 -14.47 1.06
CA LEU A 160 6.15 -13.47 0.26
C LEU A 160 7.58 -13.91 -0.06
N ILE A 161 8.26 -14.62 0.85
CA ILE A 161 9.60 -15.17 0.59
C ILE A 161 9.53 -16.22 -0.50
N ASP A 162 8.53 -17.08 -0.50
CA ASP A 162 8.30 -18.11 -1.52
C ASP A 162 8.05 -17.48 -2.91
N TYR A 163 7.46 -16.30 -2.97
CA TYR A 163 7.38 -15.48 -4.17
C TYR A 163 8.70 -14.80 -4.58
N GLY A 164 9.80 -15.02 -3.87
CA GLY A 164 11.11 -14.46 -4.17
C GLY A 164 11.34 -13.02 -3.67
N THR A 165 10.54 -12.56 -2.72
CA THR A 165 10.73 -11.25 -2.11
C THR A 165 11.97 -11.23 -1.20
N PRO A 166 12.83 -10.19 -1.26
CA PRO A 166 14.05 -10.14 -0.47
C PRO A 166 13.80 -10.06 1.03
N LYS A 167 14.16 -11.09 1.79
CA LYS A 167 13.98 -11.17 3.25
C LYS A 167 14.56 -9.97 4.00
N LYS A 168 15.67 -9.40 3.54
CA LYS A 168 16.32 -8.22 4.15
C LYS A 168 15.48 -6.96 4.19
N LYS A 169 14.38 -6.90 3.42
CA LYS A 169 13.45 -5.77 3.36
C LYS A 169 12.23 -5.97 4.24
N MET A 170 12.06 -7.13 4.84
CA MET A 170 10.88 -7.52 5.61
C MET A 170 11.02 -7.28 7.11
N SER A 171 9.88 -7.07 7.73
CA SER A 171 9.70 -7.05 9.19
C SER A 171 8.31 -7.53 9.55
#